data_5f9de423404225c8ce0a40bf9ef647eb
#
_entry.id   5f9de423404225c8ce0a40bf9ef647eb
#
_cell.length_a   1.000
_cell.length_b   1.000
_cell.length_c   1.000
_cell.angle_alpha   90.00
_cell.angle_beta   90.00
_cell.angle_gamma   90.00
#
_symmetry.space_group_name_H-M   'P 1'
#
loop_
_entity.id
_entity.type
_entity.pdbx_description
1 polymer ?
#
loop_
_entity_poly.entity_id
_entity_poly.type
_entity_poly.pdbx_seq_one_letter_code
_entity_poly.pdbx_strand_id
1 'polypeptide(L)'
;MRIKKLGAIWIYYKRNISFAPRNISIDLEKEKQFEVFFKENYKPFYFFALQLINDEETSKDIVNDSFEFAWTKIDSIEVVNWKAYLLSYIRNKCVDYIRHEQVKKKYVDFYQKLILESRNNATPEYDERILHVKKVIRNFSPQTKLIFQECFLREKKYKEVAEELGISVNAVKKHIMKSLKILRESFVNKN
;
A
#
# COMPACT_ATOMS: atom_id res chain seq x y z
N MET A 1 6.02 -13.08 -20.99
CA MET A 1 4.68 -13.21 -20.37
C MET A 1 3.63 -12.98 -21.43
N ARG A 2 2.74 -13.95 -21.71
CA ARG A 2 1.88 -13.99 -22.92
C ARG A 2 0.79 -12.91 -22.84
N ILE A 3 0.61 -12.16 -23.96
CA ILE A 3 -0.42 -11.13 -24.23
C ILE A 3 -1.84 -11.56 -23.81
N LYS A 4 -2.14 -12.86 -23.77
CA LYS A 4 -3.43 -13.42 -23.32
C LYS A 4 -3.80 -13.10 -21.86
N LYS A 5 -2.82 -12.87 -20.95
CA LYS A 5 -3.10 -12.46 -19.55
C LYS A 5 -3.48 -10.99 -19.41
N LEU A 6 -2.99 -10.12 -20.29
CA LEU A 6 -3.36 -8.70 -20.30
C LEU A 6 -4.83 -8.51 -20.74
N GLY A 7 -5.29 -9.30 -21.71
CA GLY A 7 -6.70 -9.32 -22.08
C GLY A 7 -7.64 -9.78 -20.97
N ALA A 8 -7.19 -10.74 -20.13
CA ALA A 8 -7.98 -11.21 -18.98
C ALA A 8 -8.07 -10.16 -17.87
N ILE A 9 -7.01 -9.40 -17.63
CA ILE A 9 -6.99 -8.28 -16.67
C ILE A 9 -7.95 -7.18 -17.17
N TRP A 10 -7.89 -6.83 -18.45
CA TRP A 10 -8.80 -5.86 -19.07
C TRP A 10 -10.27 -6.32 -19.02
N ILE A 11 -10.54 -7.60 -19.31
CA ILE A 11 -11.89 -8.20 -19.21
C ILE A 11 -12.39 -8.19 -17.76
N TYR A 12 -11.52 -8.45 -16.78
CA TYR A 12 -11.84 -8.35 -15.36
C TYR A 12 -12.26 -6.92 -14.98
N TYR A 13 -11.50 -5.90 -15.42
CA TYR A 13 -11.84 -4.50 -15.19
C TYR A 13 -13.17 -4.11 -15.87
N LYS A 14 -13.35 -4.50 -17.13
CA LYS A 14 -14.59 -4.25 -17.87
C LYS A 14 -15.82 -4.84 -17.18
N ARG A 15 -15.68 -5.99 -16.55
CA ARG A 15 -16.79 -6.71 -15.87
C ARG A 15 -17.14 -6.11 -14.51
N ASN A 16 -16.18 -5.52 -13.81
CA ASN A 16 -16.37 -4.99 -12.44
C ASN A 16 -16.68 -3.49 -12.39
N ILE A 17 -16.40 -2.72 -13.45
CA ILE A 17 -16.58 -1.26 -13.47
C ILE A 17 -17.86 -0.84 -14.20
N SER A 18 -18.55 -1.75 -14.89
CA SER A 18 -19.74 -1.45 -15.72
C SER A 18 -21.05 -1.42 -14.93
N PHE A 19 -21.21 -0.45 -14.01
CA PHE A 19 -22.47 -0.30 -13.25
C PHE A 19 -23.06 1.14 -13.27
N ALA A 20 -23.00 1.84 -14.40
CA ALA A 20 -23.75 3.10 -14.57
C ALA A 20 -24.34 3.19 -16.01
N PRO A 21 -25.58 3.66 -16.22
CA PRO A 21 -26.15 3.86 -17.54
C PRO A 21 -25.44 5.03 -18.23
N ARG A 22 -24.68 4.74 -19.30
CA ARG A 22 -23.92 5.71 -20.07
C ARG A 22 -24.37 5.70 -21.54
N ASN A 23 -24.17 6.82 -22.23
CA ASN A 23 -24.48 7.00 -23.66
C ASN A 23 -23.60 6.04 -24.51
N ILE A 24 -24.19 4.99 -25.05
CA ILE A 24 -23.53 3.78 -25.55
C ILE A 24 -22.49 4.04 -26.66
N SER A 25 -22.69 5.04 -27.54
CA SER A 25 -21.79 5.27 -28.68
C SER A 25 -20.51 6.04 -28.35
N ILE A 26 -20.58 7.02 -27.47
CA ILE A 26 -19.40 7.80 -27.02
C ILE A 26 -18.51 6.97 -26.08
N ASP A 27 -19.12 6.06 -25.33
CA ASP A 27 -18.44 5.16 -24.40
C ASP A 27 -17.58 4.10 -25.12
N LEU A 28 -18.02 3.59 -26.28
CA LEU A 28 -17.29 2.60 -27.06
C LEU A 28 -15.99 3.13 -27.66
N GLU A 29 -15.94 4.37 -28.10
CA GLU A 29 -14.73 4.97 -28.67
C GLU A 29 -13.70 5.26 -27.59
N LYS A 30 -14.13 5.79 -26.45
CA LYS A 30 -13.27 5.99 -25.28
C LYS A 30 -12.72 4.68 -24.72
N GLU A 31 -13.56 3.63 -24.65
CA GLU A 31 -13.12 2.29 -24.23
C GLU A 31 -12.01 1.77 -25.15
N LYS A 32 -12.16 1.90 -26.46
CA LYS A 32 -11.14 1.46 -27.42
C LYS A 32 -9.84 2.25 -27.28
N GLN A 33 -9.92 3.58 -27.15
CA GLN A 33 -8.75 4.43 -26.95
C GLN A 33 -8.03 4.07 -25.63
N PHE A 34 -8.77 3.85 -24.56
CA PHE A 34 -8.19 3.43 -23.28
C PHE A 34 -7.61 2.02 -23.35
N GLU A 35 -8.24 1.09 -24.07
CA GLU A 35 -7.70 -0.25 -24.28
C GLU A 35 -6.35 -0.22 -25.01
N VAL A 36 -6.22 0.61 -26.05
CA VAL A 36 -4.95 0.82 -26.75
C VAL A 36 -3.92 1.41 -25.81
N PHE A 37 -4.27 2.47 -25.08
CA PHE A 37 -3.41 3.11 -24.09
C PHE A 37 -2.93 2.13 -23.01
N PHE A 38 -3.83 1.29 -22.49
CA PHE A 38 -3.51 0.26 -21.53
C PHE A 38 -2.51 -0.77 -22.09
N LYS A 39 -2.80 -1.32 -23.29
CA LYS A 39 -1.94 -2.32 -23.93
C LYS A 39 -0.52 -1.81 -24.20
N GLU A 40 -0.39 -0.56 -24.62
CA GLU A 40 0.89 0.05 -24.93
C GLU A 40 1.71 0.40 -23.69
N ASN A 41 1.06 0.82 -22.60
CA ASN A 41 1.74 1.41 -21.45
C ASN A 41 1.82 0.49 -20.23
N TYR A 42 1.01 -0.58 -20.12
CA TYR A 42 1.02 -1.46 -18.95
C TYR A 42 2.40 -2.07 -18.69
N LYS A 43 3.01 -2.68 -19.70
CA LYS A 43 4.30 -3.33 -19.56
C LYS A 43 5.44 -2.36 -19.22
N PRO A 44 5.60 -1.21 -19.87
CA PRO A 44 6.55 -0.18 -19.47
C PRO A 44 6.34 0.31 -18.02
N PHE A 45 5.09 0.56 -17.61
CA PHE A 45 4.78 1.03 -16.27
C PHE A 45 5.03 -0.04 -15.21
N TYR A 46 4.74 -1.30 -15.52
CA TYR A 46 5.06 -2.41 -14.64
C TYR A 46 6.58 -2.53 -14.39
N PHE A 47 7.38 -2.49 -15.44
CA PHE A 47 8.84 -2.55 -15.26
C PHE A 47 9.39 -1.31 -14.55
N PHE A 48 8.82 -0.14 -14.78
CA PHE A 48 9.18 1.06 -14.05
C PHE A 48 8.89 0.92 -12.54
N ALA A 49 7.71 0.45 -12.18
CA ALA A 49 7.37 0.18 -10.78
C ALA A 49 8.28 -0.90 -10.18
N LEU A 50 8.52 -1.99 -10.90
CA LEU A 50 9.37 -3.10 -10.48
C LEU A 50 10.81 -2.66 -10.21
N GLN A 51 11.37 -1.79 -11.04
CA GLN A 51 12.71 -1.22 -10.81
C GLN A 51 12.79 -0.38 -9.53
N LEU A 52 11.70 0.29 -9.15
CA LEU A 52 11.67 1.11 -7.95
C LEU A 52 11.45 0.30 -6.66
N ILE A 53 10.60 -0.72 -6.70
CA ILE A 53 10.13 -1.43 -5.49
C ILE A 53 10.80 -2.79 -5.32
N ASN A 54 11.25 -3.42 -6.41
CA ASN A 54 11.80 -4.77 -6.45
C ASN A 54 10.87 -5.84 -5.84
N ASP A 55 9.55 -5.65 -5.96
CA ASP A 55 8.51 -6.60 -5.58
C ASP A 55 7.48 -6.72 -6.71
N GLU A 56 7.34 -7.93 -7.29
CA GLU A 56 6.50 -8.16 -8.46
C GLU A 56 5.01 -7.96 -8.17
N GLU A 57 4.54 -8.45 -7.04
CA GLU A 57 3.12 -8.42 -6.68
C GLU A 57 2.68 -6.98 -6.40
N THR A 58 3.43 -6.27 -5.56
CA THR A 58 3.15 -4.87 -5.25
C THR A 58 3.26 -3.98 -6.49
N SER A 59 4.22 -4.25 -7.38
CA SER A 59 4.35 -3.51 -8.64
C SER A 59 3.15 -3.70 -9.55
N LYS A 60 2.63 -4.92 -9.67
CA LYS A 60 1.39 -5.21 -10.42
C LYS A 60 0.18 -4.50 -9.79
N ASP A 61 0.06 -4.56 -8.48
CA ASP A 61 -1.05 -3.92 -7.77
C ASP A 61 -1.03 -2.40 -7.97
N ILE A 62 0.12 -1.75 -7.80
CA ILE A 62 0.26 -0.29 -8.02
C ILE A 62 -0.10 0.10 -9.45
N VAL A 63 0.35 -0.65 -10.45
CA VAL A 63 0.06 -0.33 -11.85
C VAL A 63 -1.41 -0.58 -12.17
N ASN A 64 -1.99 -1.67 -11.67
CA ASN A 64 -3.41 -1.96 -11.82
C ASN A 64 -4.27 -0.83 -11.21
N ASP A 65 -4.04 -0.48 -9.94
CA ASP A 65 -4.75 0.61 -9.25
C ASP A 65 -4.61 1.95 -9.99
N SER A 66 -3.45 2.17 -10.64
CA SER A 66 -3.21 3.40 -11.40
C SER A 66 -4.04 3.46 -12.68
N PHE A 67 -4.17 2.36 -13.39
CA PHE A 67 -5.05 2.30 -14.58
C PHE A 67 -6.53 2.37 -14.19
N GLU A 68 -6.93 1.75 -13.09
CA GLU A 68 -8.29 1.89 -12.55
C GLU A 68 -8.59 3.35 -12.19
N PHE A 69 -7.67 4.02 -11.50
CA PHE A 69 -7.76 5.44 -11.22
C PHE A 69 -7.90 6.28 -12.50
N ALA A 70 -7.06 6.02 -13.53
CA ALA A 70 -7.14 6.75 -14.80
C ALA A 70 -8.50 6.56 -15.47
N TRP A 71 -9.01 5.33 -15.51
CA TRP A 71 -10.33 5.05 -16.08
C TRP A 71 -11.44 5.79 -15.35
N THR A 72 -11.43 5.76 -14.01
CA THR A 72 -12.46 6.45 -13.21
C THR A 72 -12.42 7.97 -13.31
N LYS A 73 -11.28 8.53 -13.73
CA LYS A 73 -11.02 9.97 -13.79
C LYS A 73 -10.98 10.55 -15.20
N ILE A 74 -11.07 9.70 -16.24
CA ILE A 74 -10.89 10.11 -17.64
C ILE A 74 -11.86 11.20 -18.08
N ASP A 75 -13.06 11.24 -17.53
CA ASP A 75 -14.10 12.24 -17.83
C ASP A 75 -14.12 13.44 -16.88
N SER A 76 -13.40 13.34 -15.75
CA SER A 76 -13.47 14.34 -14.67
C SER A 76 -12.22 15.19 -14.53
N ILE A 77 -11.14 14.81 -15.19
CA ILE A 77 -9.85 15.51 -15.13
C ILE A 77 -9.36 15.78 -16.55
N GLU A 78 -9.16 17.06 -16.88
CA GLU A 78 -8.47 17.43 -18.10
C GLU A 78 -6.98 17.18 -17.96
N VAL A 79 -6.49 16.12 -18.59
CA VAL A 79 -5.07 15.75 -18.62
C VAL A 79 -4.56 15.82 -20.05
N VAL A 80 -3.64 16.74 -20.30
CA VAL A 80 -3.02 16.91 -21.63
C VAL A 80 -2.21 15.68 -22.03
N ASN A 81 -1.58 15.00 -21.07
CA ASN A 81 -0.75 13.82 -21.31
C ASN A 81 -0.95 12.76 -20.24
N TRP A 82 -1.87 11.84 -20.51
CA TRP A 82 -2.18 10.73 -19.60
C TRP A 82 -1.00 9.82 -19.31
N LYS A 83 -0.10 9.63 -20.27
CA LYS A 83 1.09 8.80 -20.06
C LYS A 83 2.03 9.41 -19.02
N ALA A 84 2.34 10.69 -19.13
CA ALA A 84 3.19 11.40 -18.18
C ALA A 84 2.52 11.50 -16.80
N TYR A 85 1.21 11.79 -16.79
CA TYR A 85 0.43 11.87 -15.55
C TYR A 85 0.43 10.54 -14.81
N LEU A 86 0.11 9.43 -15.49
CA LEU A 86 0.07 8.11 -14.88
C LEU A 86 1.45 7.65 -14.41
N LEU A 87 2.50 7.94 -15.16
CA LEU A 87 3.87 7.63 -14.76
C LEU A 87 4.25 8.36 -13.45
N SER A 88 3.87 9.64 -13.33
CA SER A 88 4.07 10.41 -12.10
C SER A 88 3.24 9.86 -10.93
N TYR A 89 2.00 9.46 -11.21
CA TYR A 89 1.12 8.84 -10.21
C TYR A 89 1.70 7.51 -9.69
N ILE A 90 2.15 6.62 -10.60
CA ILE A 90 2.81 5.36 -10.25
C ILE A 90 4.08 5.62 -9.44
N ARG A 91 4.92 6.58 -9.87
CA ARG A 91 6.13 6.96 -9.12
C ARG A 91 5.79 7.36 -7.68
N ASN A 92 4.80 8.21 -7.51
CA ASN A 92 4.39 8.66 -6.16
C ASN A 92 3.91 7.48 -5.30
N LYS A 93 3.13 6.56 -5.87
CA LYS A 93 2.71 5.33 -5.18
C LYS A 93 3.88 4.44 -4.79
N CYS A 94 4.87 4.27 -5.67
CA CYS A 94 6.09 3.53 -5.38
C CYS A 94 6.91 4.19 -4.27
N VAL A 95 7.08 5.51 -4.30
CA VAL A 95 7.79 6.27 -3.26
C VAL A 95 7.07 6.15 -1.90
N ASP A 96 5.75 6.23 -1.89
CA ASP A 96 4.97 6.05 -0.67
C ASP A 96 5.12 4.64 -0.11
N TYR A 97 5.09 3.61 -0.98
CA TYR A 97 5.36 2.24 -0.58
C TYR A 97 6.76 2.08 0.05
N ILE A 98 7.81 2.59 -0.62
CA ILE A 98 9.19 2.52 -0.12
C ILE A 98 9.32 3.22 1.24
N ARG A 99 8.73 4.40 1.41
CA ARG A 99 8.71 5.11 2.70
C ARG A 99 8.03 4.29 3.79
N HIS A 100 6.91 3.63 3.48
CA HIS A 100 6.21 2.78 4.43
C HIS A 100 7.05 1.57 4.82
N GLU A 101 7.70 0.90 3.86
CA GLU A 101 8.57 -0.25 4.14
C GLU A 101 9.82 0.16 4.95
N GLN A 102 10.42 1.32 4.67
CA GLN A 102 11.54 1.83 5.47
C GLN A 102 11.12 2.12 6.92
N VAL A 103 9.94 2.70 7.13
CA VAL A 103 9.41 2.93 8.47
C VAL A 103 9.17 1.59 9.16
N LYS A 104 8.50 0.63 8.48
CA LYS A 104 8.27 -0.72 8.99
C LYS A 104 9.58 -1.40 9.39
N LYS A 105 10.59 -1.39 8.52
CA LYS A 105 11.91 -1.98 8.76
C LYS A 105 12.60 -1.38 9.99
N LYS A 106 12.62 -0.04 10.12
CA LYS A 106 13.20 0.62 11.30
C LYS A 106 12.54 0.18 12.61
N TYR A 107 11.23 -0.07 12.61
CA TYR A 107 10.53 -0.54 13.79
C TYR A 107 10.75 -2.03 14.03
N VAL A 108 10.80 -2.86 13.00
CA VAL A 108 11.15 -4.28 13.12
C VAL A 108 12.58 -4.41 13.66
N ASP A 109 13.55 -3.68 13.10
CA ASP A 109 14.93 -3.66 13.57
C ASP A 109 15.02 -3.18 15.03
N PHE A 110 14.27 -2.15 15.38
CA PHE A 110 14.18 -1.67 16.76
C PHE A 110 13.59 -2.73 17.70
N TYR A 111 12.51 -3.41 17.31
CA TYR A 111 11.91 -4.48 18.12
C TYR A 111 12.78 -5.72 18.19
N GLN A 112 13.42 -6.15 17.10
CA GLN A 112 14.36 -7.28 17.11
C GLN A 112 15.57 -6.97 17.99
N LYS A 113 16.09 -5.74 17.90
CA LYS A 113 17.15 -5.27 18.79
C LYS A 113 16.72 -5.29 20.25
N LEU A 114 15.52 -4.82 20.53
CA LEU A 114 14.89 -4.88 21.85
C LEU A 114 14.74 -6.33 22.38
N ILE A 115 14.41 -7.29 21.55
CA ILE A 115 14.25 -8.70 21.93
C ILE A 115 15.60 -9.39 22.08
N LEU A 116 16.55 -9.14 21.19
CA LEU A 116 17.89 -9.75 21.22
C LEU A 116 18.71 -9.22 22.41
N GLU A 117 18.65 -7.91 22.66
CA GLU A 117 19.35 -7.31 23.80
C GLU A 117 18.72 -7.74 25.14
N SER A 118 17.39 -7.99 25.19
CA SER A 118 16.74 -8.54 26.39
C SER A 118 17.17 -9.98 26.71
N ARG A 119 17.73 -10.70 25.75
CA ARG A 119 18.29 -12.03 25.98
C ARG A 119 19.76 -11.99 26.44
N ASN A 120 20.50 -10.94 26.09
CA ASN A 120 21.95 -10.89 26.30
C ASN A 120 22.40 -9.88 27.36
N ASN A 121 21.65 -8.83 27.68
CA ASN A 121 22.03 -7.80 28.65
C ASN A 121 20.77 -7.24 29.34
N ALA A 122 20.39 -7.87 30.44
CA ALA A 122 19.36 -7.32 31.35
C ALA A 122 19.93 -6.11 32.13
N THR A 123 19.95 -4.94 31.49
CA THR A 123 20.15 -3.69 32.25
C THR A 123 18.78 -3.14 32.68
N PRO A 124 18.65 -2.58 33.89
CA PRO A 124 17.37 -2.05 34.38
C PRO A 124 16.72 -1.00 33.46
N GLU A 125 17.52 -0.15 32.83
CA GLU A 125 17.06 0.87 31.88
C GLU A 125 16.42 0.28 30.61
N TYR A 126 16.88 -0.88 30.23
CA TYR A 126 16.41 -1.58 29.04
C TYR A 126 15.04 -2.21 29.28
N ASP A 127 14.86 -2.85 30.44
CA ASP A 127 13.59 -3.40 30.89
C ASP A 127 12.51 -2.32 30.98
N GLU A 128 12.86 -1.11 31.42
CA GLU A 128 11.94 0.02 31.48
C GLU A 128 11.44 0.46 30.10
N ARG A 129 12.30 0.50 29.09
CA ARG A 129 11.90 0.85 27.71
C ARG A 129 10.95 -0.17 27.11
N ILE A 130 11.24 -1.45 27.30
CA ILE A 130 10.36 -2.54 26.85
C ILE A 130 9.01 -2.49 27.56
N LEU A 131 9.04 -2.31 28.88
CA LEU A 131 7.82 -2.20 29.68
C LEU A 131 6.99 -0.98 29.25
N HIS A 132 7.64 0.14 28.95
CA HIS A 132 6.99 1.33 28.42
C HIS A 132 6.29 1.06 27.08
N VAL A 133 6.99 0.46 26.12
CA VAL A 133 6.41 0.10 24.81
C VAL A 133 5.23 -0.87 24.98
N LYS A 134 5.38 -1.91 25.81
CA LYS A 134 4.29 -2.85 26.11
C LYS A 134 3.08 -2.14 26.71
N LYS A 135 3.32 -1.18 27.62
CA LYS A 135 2.26 -0.36 28.23
C LYS A 135 1.54 0.49 27.19
N VAL A 136 2.27 1.14 26.29
CA VAL A 136 1.70 1.96 25.21
C VAL A 136 0.85 1.10 24.26
N ILE A 137 1.36 -0.07 23.85
CA ILE A 137 0.60 -0.99 22.96
C ILE A 137 -0.65 -1.54 23.66
N ARG A 138 -0.61 -1.75 24.96
CA ARG A 138 -1.81 -2.18 25.73
C ARG A 138 -2.94 -1.15 25.67
N ASN A 139 -2.58 0.14 25.56
CA ASN A 139 -3.53 1.25 25.52
C ASN A 139 -4.07 1.53 24.09
N PHE A 140 -3.62 0.81 23.06
CA PHE A 140 -4.24 0.90 21.75
C PHE A 140 -5.68 0.40 21.78
N SER A 141 -6.53 0.97 20.94
CA SER A 141 -7.85 0.40 20.71
C SER A 141 -7.73 -1.06 20.24
N PRO A 142 -8.69 -1.94 20.55
CA PRO A 142 -8.61 -3.37 20.21
C PRO A 142 -8.27 -3.61 18.74
N GLN A 143 -8.92 -2.87 17.84
CA GLN A 143 -8.67 -2.96 16.40
C GLN A 143 -7.25 -2.50 16.01
N THR A 144 -6.79 -1.36 16.55
CA THR A 144 -5.43 -0.86 16.29
C THR A 144 -4.38 -1.84 16.79
N LYS A 145 -4.59 -2.41 17.97
CA LYS A 145 -3.71 -3.40 18.55
C LYS A 145 -3.62 -4.66 17.70
N LEU A 146 -4.76 -5.19 17.26
CA LEU A 146 -4.83 -6.36 16.39
C LEU A 146 -4.07 -6.10 15.08
N ILE A 147 -4.40 -4.99 14.37
CA ILE A 147 -3.73 -4.62 13.12
C ILE A 147 -2.22 -4.46 13.33
N PHE A 148 -1.80 -3.81 14.42
CA PHE A 148 -0.40 -3.64 14.74
C PHE A 148 0.30 -5.00 14.97
N GLN A 149 -0.32 -5.92 15.71
CA GLN A 149 0.21 -7.26 15.95
C GLN A 149 0.32 -8.08 14.65
N GLU A 150 -0.71 -8.08 13.81
CA GLU A 150 -0.68 -8.82 12.54
C GLU A 150 0.42 -8.30 11.60
N CYS A 151 0.59 -6.97 11.50
CA CYS A 151 1.58 -6.37 10.62
C CYS A 151 3.02 -6.45 11.14
N PHE A 152 3.23 -6.31 12.47
CA PHE A 152 4.58 -6.19 13.04
C PHE A 152 5.09 -7.45 13.73
N LEU A 153 4.21 -8.24 14.36
CA LEU A 153 4.63 -9.49 15.02
C LEU A 153 4.49 -10.70 14.13
N ARG A 154 3.50 -10.69 13.21
CA ARG A 154 3.26 -11.78 12.26
C ARG A 154 3.72 -11.46 10.85
N GLU A 155 4.29 -10.27 10.64
CA GLU A 155 4.88 -9.81 9.36
C GLU A 155 3.91 -9.84 8.16
N LYS A 156 2.60 -9.84 8.41
CA LYS A 156 1.59 -9.87 7.35
C LYS A 156 1.61 -8.60 6.52
N LYS A 157 1.37 -8.74 5.22
CA LYS A 157 1.17 -7.60 4.31
C LYS A 157 -0.14 -6.88 4.65
N TYR A 158 -0.19 -5.57 4.44
CA TYR A 158 -1.40 -4.76 4.72
C TYR A 158 -2.64 -5.25 3.97
N LYS A 159 -2.46 -5.83 2.78
CA LYS A 159 -3.54 -6.40 1.98
C LYS A 159 -4.14 -7.64 2.65
N GLU A 160 -3.29 -8.54 3.14
CA GLU A 160 -3.72 -9.75 3.87
C GLU A 160 -4.50 -9.38 5.13
N VAL A 161 -3.99 -8.42 5.92
CA VAL A 161 -4.68 -7.93 7.11
C VAL A 161 -6.00 -7.24 6.77
N ALA A 162 -6.05 -6.50 5.67
CA ALA A 162 -7.26 -5.86 5.19
C ALA A 162 -8.34 -6.89 4.80
N GLU A 163 -7.96 -7.93 4.06
CA GLU A 163 -8.84 -9.03 3.65
C GLU A 163 -9.35 -9.82 4.85
N GLU A 164 -8.46 -10.20 5.78
CA GLU A 164 -8.83 -10.94 7.00
C GLU A 164 -9.80 -10.19 7.92
N LEU A 165 -9.64 -8.87 8.00
CA LEU A 165 -10.46 -8.02 8.88
C LEU A 165 -11.66 -7.39 8.18
N GLY A 166 -11.84 -7.61 6.88
CA GLY A 166 -12.95 -7.04 6.10
C GLY A 166 -12.88 -5.50 6.02
N ILE A 167 -11.68 -4.90 6.03
CA ILE A 167 -11.48 -3.45 5.97
C ILE A 167 -10.61 -3.06 4.77
N SER A 168 -10.61 -1.77 4.42
CA SER A 168 -9.75 -1.30 3.33
C SER A 168 -8.28 -1.27 3.73
N VAL A 169 -7.37 -1.47 2.75
CA VAL A 169 -5.91 -1.32 2.94
C VAL A 169 -5.57 0.07 3.50
N ASN A 170 -6.31 1.11 3.08
CA ASN A 170 -6.14 2.46 3.60
C ASN A 170 -6.52 2.58 5.09
N ALA A 171 -7.51 1.81 5.55
CA ALA A 171 -7.85 1.76 6.97
C ALA A 171 -6.71 1.10 7.77
N VAL A 172 -6.15 -0.02 7.28
CA VAL A 172 -4.96 -0.65 7.87
C VAL A 172 -3.81 0.36 7.99
N LYS A 173 -3.49 1.07 6.89
CA LYS A 173 -2.45 2.11 6.88
C LYS A 173 -2.70 3.20 7.93
N LYS A 174 -3.93 3.69 8.07
CA LYS A 174 -4.29 4.70 9.08
C LYS A 174 -4.06 4.19 10.50
N HIS A 175 -4.44 2.95 10.80
CA HIS A 175 -4.19 2.35 12.13
C HIS A 175 -2.70 2.22 12.42
N ILE A 176 -1.91 1.76 11.46
CA ILE A 176 -0.44 1.65 11.60
C ILE A 176 0.18 3.03 11.82
N MET A 177 -0.14 4.02 10.99
CA MET A 177 0.39 5.39 11.14
C MET A 177 0.05 5.99 12.51
N LYS A 178 -1.19 5.79 12.99
CA LYS A 178 -1.63 6.25 14.31
C LYS A 178 -0.85 5.56 15.42
N SER A 179 -0.67 4.24 15.37
CA SER A 179 0.07 3.49 16.37
C SER A 179 1.54 3.91 16.44
N LEU A 180 2.19 4.11 15.30
CA LEU A 180 3.57 4.57 15.23
C LEU A 180 3.73 6.00 15.75
N LYS A 181 2.77 6.88 15.47
CA LYS A 181 2.75 8.24 16.03
C LYS A 181 2.67 8.21 17.56
N ILE A 182 1.73 7.45 18.12
CA ILE A 182 1.55 7.32 19.57
C ILE A 182 2.83 6.77 20.23
N LEU A 183 3.43 5.72 19.65
CA LEU A 183 4.68 5.17 20.16
C LEU A 183 5.80 6.23 20.17
N ARG A 184 6.00 6.95 19.07
CA ARG A 184 7.02 8.00 18.97
C ARG A 184 6.81 9.11 20.01
N GLU A 185 5.57 9.60 20.13
CA GLU A 185 5.23 10.68 21.07
C GLU A 185 5.42 10.25 22.53
N SER A 186 5.19 8.98 22.84
CA SER A 186 5.39 8.45 24.20
C SER A 186 6.85 8.43 24.66
N PHE A 187 7.81 8.48 23.73
CA PHE A 187 9.23 8.60 24.04
C PHE A 187 9.72 10.03 24.11
N VAL A 188 9.10 10.94 23.35
CA VAL A 188 9.48 12.36 23.34
C VAL A 188 9.03 13.06 24.63
N ASN A 189 7.88 12.67 25.17
CA ASN A 189 7.30 13.29 26.38
C ASN A 189 7.93 12.76 27.70
N LYS A 190 8.99 11.94 27.65
CA LYS A 190 9.71 11.43 28.82
C LYS A 190 11.03 12.17 29.12
N ASN A 191 11.38 13.15 28.27
CA ASN A 191 12.43 14.12 28.52
C ASN A 191 11.80 15.43 28.95
#